data_15529f00078309e5904c2562d12d47ea
#
_entry.id   15529f00078309e5904c2562d12d47ea
#
_cell.length_a   1.000
_cell.length_b   1.000
_cell.length_c   1.000
_cell.angle_alpha   90.00
_cell.angle_beta   90.00
_cell.angle_gamma   90.00
#
_symmetry.space_group_name_H-M   'P 1'
#
loop_
_entity.id
_entity.type
_entity.pdbx_description
1 polymer ?
#
loop_
_entity_poly.entity_id
_entity_poly.type
_entity_poly.pdbx_seq_one_letter_code
_entity_poly.pdbx_strand_id
1 'polypeptide(L)'
;MRKFINSVLKPFDLTLQDTSLLWERNAFASLYESRTQWVDKSGEYPAECVVFSKNRALQLHALLTTFHEKVASPVPLYVLYQTTSSFHQKAYEDIISLFSNHQISFIKQGTDYSFREDLLNLLESLTAEKVFFLVDDILFIEDFDIKDFVKFDTDKFIPTLRMGLNLKKCYTVQKEQPLPGLMADVIDDKDKIVWKWNQGVYDWSYPVSLDGHFFSTQEITTMMQLLDFSAPNTLEDQLQKFRRFFSFRLGVAYEKSRTVNIPCNKVQEENKNLCGNIHQDFLLEQWQKGYQMDFKSLYGFMNESAHQEIPFDFIKR
;
A
#
# COMPACT_ATOMS: atom_id res chain seq x y z
N MET A 1 34.12 -13.73 -19.83
CA MET A 1 33.26 -13.71 -21.01
C MET A 1 32.85 -12.29 -21.44
N ARG A 2 32.16 -11.48 -20.64
CA ARG A 2 31.72 -10.11 -21.00
C ARG A 2 32.86 -9.16 -21.44
N LYS A 3 34.01 -9.13 -20.72
CA LYS A 3 35.19 -8.33 -21.11
C LYS A 3 35.74 -8.73 -22.48
N PHE A 4 35.77 -10.01 -22.80
CA PHE A 4 36.22 -10.52 -24.10
C PHE A 4 35.25 -10.09 -25.22
N ILE A 5 33.93 -10.27 -25.01
CA ILE A 5 32.92 -9.85 -25.98
C ILE A 5 33.02 -8.34 -26.24
N ASN A 6 33.14 -7.52 -25.21
CA ASN A 6 33.28 -6.08 -25.37
C ASN A 6 34.57 -5.67 -26.10
N SER A 7 35.67 -6.44 -25.96
CA SER A 7 36.89 -6.17 -26.73
C SER A 7 36.69 -6.41 -28.23
N VAL A 8 35.85 -7.39 -28.59
CA VAL A 8 35.51 -7.69 -29.99
C VAL A 8 34.54 -6.67 -30.57
N LEU A 9 33.64 -6.12 -29.74
CA LEU A 9 32.63 -5.15 -30.16
C LEU A 9 33.15 -3.72 -30.22
N LYS A 10 34.24 -3.41 -29.50
CA LYS A 10 34.81 -2.05 -29.40
C LYS A 10 35.15 -1.39 -30.75
N PRO A 11 35.70 -2.08 -31.76
CA PRO A 11 35.97 -1.49 -33.09
C PRO A 11 34.70 -0.99 -33.82
N PHE A 12 33.54 -1.48 -33.44
CA PHE A 12 32.23 -1.12 -34.00
C PHE A 12 31.47 -0.11 -33.13
N ASP A 13 32.12 0.43 -32.09
CA ASP A 13 31.49 1.29 -31.06
C ASP A 13 30.31 0.63 -30.36
N LEU A 14 30.35 -0.69 -30.25
CA LEU A 14 29.35 -1.51 -29.56
C LEU A 14 29.87 -2.02 -28.24
N THR A 15 29.00 -2.13 -27.24
CA THR A 15 29.31 -2.73 -25.94
C THR A 15 28.17 -3.61 -25.46
N LEU A 16 28.53 -4.75 -24.84
CA LEU A 16 27.54 -5.57 -24.15
C LEU A 16 27.24 -4.93 -22.79
N GLN A 17 26.05 -4.39 -22.62
CA GLN A 17 25.57 -3.82 -21.39
C GLN A 17 24.62 -4.78 -20.67
N ASP A 18 24.56 -4.68 -19.35
CA ASP A 18 23.54 -5.32 -18.53
C ASP A 18 22.26 -4.51 -18.63
N THR A 19 21.20 -5.14 -19.16
CA THR A 19 19.91 -4.45 -19.36
C THR A 19 19.27 -4.02 -18.04
N SER A 20 19.50 -4.74 -16.94
CA SER A 20 18.99 -4.37 -15.63
C SER A 20 19.66 -3.08 -15.11
N LEU A 21 20.99 -2.95 -15.27
CA LEU A 21 21.71 -1.73 -14.89
C LEU A 21 21.33 -0.54 -15.78
N LEU A 22 21.06 -0.80 -17.05
CA LEU A 22 20.60 0.25 -17.96
C LEU A 22 19.22 0.74 -17.57
N TRP A 23 18.32 -0.19 -17.22
CA TRP A 23 16.98 0.14 -16.73
C TRP A 23 17.06 0.95 -15.43
N GLU A 24 17.84 0.49 -14.43
CA GLU A 24 18.03 1.22 -13.17
C GLU A 24 18.51 2.66 -13.41
N ARG A 25 19.51 2.84 -14.25
CA ARG A 25 20.04 4.17 -14.58
C ARG A 25 18.99 5.08 -15.22
N ASN A 26 18.20 4.55 -16.16
CA ASN A 26 17.14 5.32 -16.82
C ASN A 26 16.01 5.66 -15.83
N ALA A 27 15.63 4.71 -14.99
CA ALA A 27 14.64 4.93 -13.93
C ALA A 27 15.09 6.02 -12.94
N PHE A 28 16.37 6.04 -12.59
CA PHE A 28 16.96 7.12 -11.78
C PHE A 28 16.84 8.49 -12.46
N ALA A 29 17.20 8.56 -13.74
CA ALA A 29 17.11 9.81 -14.48
C ALA A 29 15.67 10.33 -14.51
N SER A 30 14.69 9.46 -14.80
CA SER A 30 13.27 9.82 -14.81
C SER A 30 12.77 10.30 -13.44
N LEU A 31 13.15 9.64 -12.35
CA LEU A 31 12.80 10.09 -11.00
C LEU A 31 13.46 11.43 -10.64
N TYR A 32 14.70 11.63 -11.04
CA TYR A 32 15.37 12.93 -10.84
C TYR A 32 14.71 14.04 -11.64
N GLU A 33 14.42 13.78 -12.91
CA GLU A 33 13.73 14.74 -13.79
C GLU A 33 12.34 15.08 -13.25
N SER A 34 11.56 14.11 -12.79
CA SER A 34 10.24 14.34 -12.20
C SER A 34 10.29 15.28 -10.99
N ARG A 35 11.34 15.18 -10.17
CA ARG A 35 11.56 16.07 -9.02
C ARG A 35 11.92 17.49 -9.42
N THR A 36 12.68 17.66 -10.51
CA THR A 36 13.09 19.00 -11.01
C THR A 36 11.95 19.70 -11.74
N GLN A 37 10.99 18.94 -12.27
CA GLN A 37 9.79 19.43 -12.92
C GLN A 37 8.60 19.51 -11.97
N TRP A 38 8.86 19.81 -10.69
CA TRP A 38 7.85 19.91 -9.65
C TRP A 38 6.66 20.74 -10.13
N VAL A 39 5.51 20.10 -10.22
CA VAL A 39 4.22 20.78 -10.34
C VAL A 39 3.69 20.93 -8.92
N ASP A 40 3.48 22.16 -8.49
CA ASP A 40 2.85 22.44 -7.20
C ASP A 40 1.43 21.84 -7.21
N LYS A 41 1.31 20.68 -6.61
CA LYS A 41 0.03 20.03 -6.36
C LYS A 41 -0.52 20.54 -5.02
N SER A 42 -0.78 21.84 -4.93
CA SER A 42 -1.44 22.47 -3.78
C SER A 42 -2.94 22.16 -3.79
N GLY A 43 -3.27 20.88 -3.68
CA GLY A 43 -4.64 20.44 -3.51
C GLY A 43 -5.23 20.88 -2.16
N GLU A 44 -6.54 20.77 -2.02
CA GLU A 44 -7.26 21.09 -0.78
C GLU A 44 -6.81 20.20 0.40
N TYR A 45 -6.37 18.97 0.09
CA TYR A 45 -5.98 17.96 1.08
C TYR A 45 -4.47 17.72 1.06
N PRO A 46 -3.87 17.50 2.24
CA PRO A 46 -2.42 17.25 2.34
C PRO A 46 -2.02 15.85 1.87
N ALA A 47 -2.96 14.93 1.77
CA ALA A 47 -2.79 13.59 1.23
C ALA A 47 -4.10 13.08 0.62
N GLU A 48 -3.99 12.08 -0.24
CA GLU A 48 -5.12 11.32 -0.80
C GLU A 48 -4.82 9.83 -0.64
N CYS A 49 -5.87 9.01 -0.57
CA CYS A 49 -5.74 7.56 -0.36
C CYS A 49 -6.32 6.78 -1.53
N VAL A 50 -5.57 5.81 -2.04
CA VAL A 50 -6.06 4.85 -3.04
C VAL A 50 -6.26 3.49 -2.40
N VAL A 51 -7.45 2.94 -2.53
CA VAL A 51 -7.84 1.63 -1.97
C VAL A 51 -8.06 0.64 -3.11
N PHE A 52 -7.42 -0.51 -3.05
CA PHE A 52 -7.64 -1.60 -4.01
C PHE A 52 -8.60 -2.63 -3.44
N SER A 53 -9.60 -3.05 -4.26
CA SER A 53 -10.57 -4.03 -3.82
C SER A 53 -11.09 -4.91 -4.98
N LYS A 54 -11.21 -6.22 -4.73
CA LYS A 54 -11.75 -7.16 -5.70
C LYS A 54 -12.59 -8.24 -5.02
N ASN A 55 -13.92 -8.28 -5.30
CA ASN A 55 -14.85 -9.29 -4.78
C ASN A 55 -14.89 -9.41 -3.24
N ARG A 56 -14.51 -8.38 -2.50
CA ARG A 56 -14.34 -8.40 -1.04
C ARG A 56 -15.18 -7.33 -0.35
N ALA A 57 -16.47 -7.28 -0.65
CA ALA A 57 -17.39 -6.27 -0.12
C ALA A 57 -17.38 -6.20 1.42
N LEU A 58 -17.38 -7.35 2.10
CA LEU A 58 -17.40 -7.41 3.57
C LEU A 58 -16.12 -6.82 4.18
N GLN A 59 -14.96 -7.14 3.63
CA GLN A 59 -13.67 -6.59 4.07
C GLN A 59 -13.59 -5.09 3.76
N LEU A 60 -13.94 -4.69 2.53
CA LEU A 60 -13.96 -3.27 2.14
C LEU A 60 -14.85 -2.45 3.06
N HIS A 61 -16.03 -2.97 3.43
CA HIS A 61 -16.88 -2.32 4.42
C HIS A 61 -16.18 -2.12 5.76
N ALA A 62 -15.47 -3.14 6.25
CA ALA A 62 -14.75 -3.07 7.51
C ALA A 62 -13.59 -2.06 7.44
N LEU A 63 -12.80 -2.06 6.35
CA LEU A 63 -11.76 -1.05 6.11
C LEU A 63 -12.34 0.36 6.14
N LEU A 64 -13.36 0.65 5.32
CA LEU A 64 -13.93 1.99 5.20
C LEU A 64 -14.55 2.47 6.51
N THR A 65 -15.23 1.58 7.25
CA THR A 65 -15.82 1.91 8.55
C THR A 65 -14.72 2.22 9.58
N THR A 66 -13.72 1.35 9.70
CA THR A 66 -12.64 1.56 10.66
C THR A 66 -11.77 2.77 10.32
N PHE A 67 -11.59 3.08 9.02
CA PHE A 67 -10.96 4.33 8.59
C PHE A 67 -11.73 5.54 9.13
N HIS A 68 -13.04 5.61 8.93
CA HIS A 68 -13.83 6.76 9.39
C HIS A 68 -13.97 6.83 10.91
N GLU A 69 -13.96 5.71 11.62
CA GLU A 69 -14.03 5.70 13.08
C GLU A 69 -12.69 6.02 13.77
N LYS A 70 -11.55 5.70 13.13
CA LYS A 70 -10.21 5.76 13.74
C LYS A 70 -9.30 6.86 13.20
N VAL A 71 -9.60 7.40 12.02
CA VAL A 71 -8.74 8.39 11.38
C VAL A 71 -9.28 9.79 11.63
N ALA A 72 -8.54 10.58 12.40
CA ALA A 72 -8.78 12.01 12.53
C ALA A 72 -8.28 12.75 11.28
N SER A 73 -8.93 13.88 10.95
CA SER A 73 -8.62 14.66 9.74
C SER A 73 -8.66 13.81 8.47
N PRO A 74 -9.80 13.13 8.18
CA PRO A 74 -9.87 12.22 7.05
C PRO A 74 -9.60 12.94 5.72
N VAL A 75 -9.10 12.19 4.76
CA VAL A 75 -8.76 12.65 3.42
C VAL A 75 -9.62 11.91 2.39
N PRO A 76 -9.72 12.42 1.13
CA PRO A 76 -10.41 11.70 0.08
C PRO A 76 -9.87 10.30 -0.14
N LEU A 77 -10.78 9.33 -0.28
CA LEU A 77 -10.46 7.96 -0.65
C LEU A 77 -10.95 7.68 -2.07
N TYR A 78 -10.11 7.01 -2.84
CA TYR A 78 -10.43 6.52 -4.18
C TYR A 78 -10.38 5.00 -4.17
N VAL A 79 -11.54 4.35 -4.22
CA VAL A 79 -11.66 2.89 -4.23
C VAL A 79 -11.65 2.40 -5.67
N LEU A 80 -10.50 1.91 -6.13
CA LEU A 80 -10.38 1.25 -7.43
C LEU A 80 -10.77 -0.22 -7.25
N TYR A 81 -11.91 -0.63 -7.82
CA TYR A 81 -12.47 -1.94 -7.56
C TYR A 81 -12.86 -2.74 -8.79
N GLN A 82 -12.83 -4.07 -8.64
CA GLN A 82 -13.27 -5.03 -9.65
C GLN A 82 -14.28 -6.02 -9.06
N THR A 83 -15.29 -6.39 -9.85
CA THR A 83 -16.25 -7.44 -9.52
C THR A 83 -16.34 -8.45 -10.66
N THR A 84 -16.38 -9.76 -10.32
CA THR A 84 -16.42 -10.83 -11.32
C THR A 84 -17.80 -11.46 -11.50
N SER A 85 -18.80 -11.05 -10.71
CA SER A 85 -20.18 -11.53 -10.82
C SER A 85 -21.18 -10.43 -10.47
N SER A 86 -22.43 -10.61 -10.92
CA SER A 86 -23.54 -9.71 -10.56
C SER A 86 -23.81 -9.67 -9.05
N PHE A 87 -23.55 -10.77 -8.33
CA PHE A 87 -23.71 -10.82 -6.88
C PHE A 87 -22.69 -9.95 -6.15
N HIS A 88 -21.42 -10.02 -6.56
CA HIS A 88 -20.38 -9.11 -6.07
C HIS A 88 -20.68 -7.67 -6.45
N GLN A 89 -21.14 -7.43 -7.68
CA GLN A 89 -21.51 -6.09 -8.13
C GLN A 89 -22.59 -5.50 -7.21
N LYS A 90 -23.64 -6.26 -6.90
CA LYS A 90 -24.70 -5.81 -6.00
C LYS A 90 -24.19 -5.49 -4.60
N ALA A 91 -23.27 -6.29 -4.06
CA ALA A 91 -22.65 -6.03 -2.76
C ALA A 91 -21.83 -4.72 -2.75
N TYR A 92 -21.14 -4.39 -3.85
CA TYR A 92 -20.45 -3.11 -3.98
C TYR A 92 -21.40 -1.93 -4.13
N GLU A 93 -22.52 -2.09 -4.83
CA GLU A 93 -23.58 -1.07 -4.90
C GLU A 93 -24.17 -0.76 -3.51
N ASP A 94 -24.36 -1.78 -2.67
CA ASP A 94 -24.75 -1.60 -1.27
C ASP A 94 -23.72 -0.77 -0.50
N ILE A 95 -22.41 -1.05 -0.66
CA ILE A 95 -21.33 -0.27 -0.03
C ILE A 95 -21.33 1.18 -0.52
N ILE A 96 -21.41 1.40 -1.83
CA ILE A 96 -21.46 2.74 -2.43
C ILE A 96 -22.62 3.54 -1.82
N SER A 97 -23.77 2.90 -1.63
CA SER A 97 -24.93 3.52 -0.99
C SER A 97 -24.68 3.84 0.48
N LEU A 98 -24.07 2.92 1.24
CA LEU A 98 -23.76 3.11 2.67
C LEU A 98 -22.79 4.27 2.92
N PHE A 99 -21.82 4.46 2.02
CA PHE A 99 -20.80 5.50 2.15
C PHE A 99 -21.05 6.74 1.27
N SER A 100 -22.26 6.92 0.75
CA SER A 100 -22.61 8.03 -0.16
C SER A 100 -22.41 9.44 0.41
N ASN A 101 -22.42 9.58 1.74
CA ASN A 101 -22.19 10.85 2.44
C ASN A 101 -20.72 11.07 2.86
N HIS A 102 -19.82 10.22 2.44
CA HIS A 102 -18.40 10.29 2.77
C HIS A 102 -17.60 10.76 1.55
N GLN A 103 -16.39 11.28 1.78
CA GLN A 103 -15.49 11.69 0.71
C GLN A 103 -14.79 10.46 0.08
N ILE A 104 -15.62 9.59 -0.52
CA ILE A 104 -15.13 8.36 -1.16
C ILE A 104 -15.61 8.34 -2.62
N SER A 105 -14.67 8.22 -3.53
CA SER A 105 -14.91 8.00 -4.95
C SER A 105 -14.73 6.53 -5.29
N PHE A 106 -15.77 5.87 -5.75
CA PHE A 106 -15.70 4.47 -6.19
C PHE A 106 -15.49 4.41 -7.70
N ILE A 107 -14.36 3.85 -8.12
CA ILE A 107 -13.93 3.74 -9.52
C ILE A 107 -13.93 2.26 -9.88
N LYS A 108 -14.90 1.85 -10.68
CA LYS A 108 -14.95 0.47 -11.18
C LYS A 108 -13.95 0.30 -12.31
N GLN A 109 -13.10 -0.73 -12.22
CA GLN A 109 -12.23 -1.10 -13.33
C GLN A 109 -13.07 -1.37 -14.60
N GLY A 110 -12.69 -0.72 -15.67
CA GLY A 110 -13.32 -0.86 -16.97
C GLY A 110 -12.98 -2.21 -17.63
N THR A 111 -13.73 -2.54 -18.67
CA THR A 111 -13.41 -3.65 -19.60
C THR A 111 -12.44 -3.20 -20.69
N ASP A 112 -12.35 -1.89 -20.93
CA ASP A 112 -11.65 -1.28 -22.05
C ASP A 112 -10.21 -0.88 -21.70
N TYR A 113 -9.91 -0.79 -20.38
CA TYR A 113 -8.60 -0.43 -19.84
C TYR A 113 -8.04 -1.54 -18.94
N SER A 114 -6.73 -1.64 -18.90
CA SER A 114 -6.03 -2.50 -17.95
C SER A 114 -6.04 -1.88 -16.55
N PHE A 115 -5.83 -2.68 -15.51
CA PHE A 115 -5.62 -2.19 -14.15
C PHE A 115 -4.55 -1.09 -14.08
N ARG A 116 -3.47 -1.26 -14.87
CA ARG A 116 -2.38 -0.28 -14.95
C ARG A 116 -2.87 1.07 -15.47
N GLU A 117 -3.63 1.07 -16.55
CA GLU A 117 -4.16 2.31 -17.15
C GLU A 117 -5.15 2.99 -16.22
N ASP A 118 -6.08 2.25 -15.63
CA ASP A 118 -7.02 2.79 -14.65
C ASP A 118 -6.30 3.44 -13.46
N LEU A 119 -5.27 2.77 -12.93
CA LEU A 119 -4.49 3.30 -11.80
C LEU A 119 -3.67 4.54 -12.20
N LEU A 120 -3.02 4.55 -13.36
CA LEU A 120 -2.24 5.71 -13.82
C LEU A 120 -3.15 6.92 -14.05
N ASN A 121 -4.30 6.74 -14.68
CA ASN A 121 -5.29 7.80 -14.87
C ASN A 121 -5.77 8.37 -13.52
N LEU A 122 -6.02 7.49 -12.54
CA LEU A 122 -6.36 7.92 -11.19
C LEU A 122 -5.23 8.74 -10.55
N LEU A 123 -3.99 8.25 -10.56
CA LEU A 123 -2.85 8.93 -9.94
C LEU A 123 -2.55 10.29 -10.59
N GLU A 124 -2.74 10.42 -11.90
CA GLU A 124 -2.61 11.69 -12.62
C GLU A 124 -3.69 12.71 -12.20
N SER A 125 -4.89 12.23 -11.83
CA SER A 125 -5.98 13.08 -11.35
C SER A 125 -5.83 13.55 -9.90
N LEU A 126 -4.97 12.91 -9.10
CA LEU A 126 -4.73 13.29 -7.72
C LEU A 126 -4.08 14.67 -7.62
N THR A 127 -4.54 15.45 -6.65
CA THR A 127 -4.11 16.83 -6.42
C THR A 127 -3.24 17.01 -5.18
N ALA A 128 -3.27 16.06 -4.24
CA ALA A 128 -2.46 16.13 -3.04
C ALA A 128 -0.98 15.84 -3.32
N GLU A 129 -0.11 16.50 -2.55
CA GLU A 129 1.35 16.26 -2.58
C GLU A 129 1.69 14.80 -2.22
N LYS A 130 0.92 14.22 -1.32
CA LYS A 130 1.17 12.87 -0.79
C LYS A 130 0.03 11.92 -1.09
N VAL A 131 0.39 10.67 -1.33
CA VAL A 131 -0.56 9.57 -1.51
C VAL A 131 -0.13 8.39 -0.64
N PHE A 132 -1.10 7.65 -0.14
CA PHE A 132 -0.88 6.34 0.46
C PHE A 132 -1.89 5.34 -0.09
N PHE A 133 -1.52 4.06 -0.01
CA PHE A 133 -2.33 2.98 -0.56
C PHE A 133 -2.81 2.06 0.55
N LEU A 134 -3.99 1.50 0.36
CA LEU A 134 -4.57 0.48 1.22
C LEU A 134 -5.14 -0.66 0.37
N VAL A 135 -5.20 -1.84 0.95
CA VAL A 135 -5.91 -3.00 0.39
C VAL A 135 -7.10 -3.35 1.28
N ASP A 136 -8.12 -3.96 0.70
CA ASP A 136 -9.44 -4.13 1.31
C ASP A 136 -9.49 -4.99 2.58
N ASP A 137 -8.44 -5.73 2.91
CA ASP A 137 -8.32 -6.55 4.12
C ASP A 137 -7.49 -5.88 5.24
N ILE A 138 -7.20 -4.59 5.13
CA ILE A 138 -6.63 -3.77 6.20
C ILE A 138 -7.73 -3.26 7.13
N LEU A 139 -7.49 -3.32 8.45
CA LEU A 139 -8.29 -2.68 9.46
C LEU A 139 -7.49 -1.65 10.25
N PHE A 140 -8.10 -0.51 10.53
CA PHE A 140 -7.58 0.46 11.50
C PHE A 140 -7.98 -0.01 12.90
N ILE A 141 -6.99 -0.34 13.73
CA ILE A 141 -7.18 -0.89 15.08
C ILE A 141 -6.85 0.13 16.17
N GLU A 142 -6.16 1.21 15.83
CA GLU A 142 -5.78 2.32 16.70
C GLU A 142 -6.09 3.67 16.06
N ASP A 143 -6.29 4.68 16.88
CA ASP A 143 -6.53 6.04 16.40
C ASP A 143 -5.30 6.61 15.70
N PHE A 144 -5.54 7.37 14.64
CA PHE A 144 -4.52 7.96 13.78
C PHE A 144 -4.94 9.36 13.32
N ASP A 145 -4.02 10.32 13.32
CA ASP A 145 -4.21 11.60 12.64
C ASP A 145 -3.32 11.70 11.40
N ILE A 146 -3.92 11.93 10.24
CA ILE A 146 -3.21 12.13 8.97
C ILE A 146 -2.15 13.23 9.09
N LYS A 147 -2.42 14.30 9.86
CA LYS A 147 -1.49 15.41 10.08
C LYS A 147 -0.15 14.97 10.68
N ASP A 148 -0.15 13.90 11.42
CA ASP A 148 1.07 13.36 12.02
C ASP A 148 2.07 12.85 11.00
N PHE A 149 1.61 12.40 9.84
CA PHE A 149 2.47 11.81 8.81
C PHE A 149 2.70 12.74 7.61
N VAL A 150 1.74 13.57 7.25
CA VAL A 150 1.91 14.49 6.11
C VAL A 150 2.94 15.60 6.36
N LYS A 151 3.30 15.85 7.62
CA LYS A 151 4.36 16.79 7.97
C LYS A 151 5.77 16.33 7.59
N PHE A 152 5.97 15.02 7.33
CA PHE A 152 7.28 14.48 7.00
C PHE A 152 7.62 14.68 5.52
N ASP A 153 8.85 15.13 5.27
CA ASP A 153 9.45 15.22 3.95
C ASP A 153 9.67 13.80 3.38
N THR A 154 8.94 13.44 2.34
CA THR A 154 9.01 12.11 1.72
C THR A 154 10.35 11.81 1.05
N ASP A 155 11.19 12.81 0.80
CA ASP A 155 12.56 12.60 0.31
C ASP A 155 13.49 12.01 1.38
N LYS A 156 13.15 12.22 2.64
CA LYS A 156 13.95 11.75 3.80
C LYS A 156 13.27 10.63 4.55
N PHE A 157 11.95 10.64 4.58
CA PHE A 157 11.15 9.74 5.39
C PHE A 157 10.12 8.97 4.56
N ILE A 158 9.80 7.77 5.02
CA ILE A 158 8.65 6.99 4.56
C ILE A 158 7.80 6.71 5.81
N PRO A 159 6.78 7.55 6.08
CA PRO A 159 5.84 7.28 7.15
C PRO A 159 5.00 6.05 6.84
N THR A 160 4.69 5.24 7.86
CA THR A 160 3.95 4.00 7.68
C THR A 160 2.98 3.70 8.82
N LEU A 161 1.76 3.29 8.48
CA LEU A 161 0.70 2.94 9.41
C LEU A 161 0.85 1.51 9.96
N ARG A 162 1.47 0.62 9.15
CA ARG A 162 1.55 -0.80 9.44
C ARG A 162 2.65 -1.18 10.42
N MET A 163 3.71 -0.36 10.57
CA MET A 163 4.85 -0.68 11.43
C MET A 163 4.64 -0.21 12.87
N GLY A 164 5.30 -0.90 13.81
CA GLY A 164 5.26 -0.60 15.25
C GLY A 164 6.12 -1.59 16.04
N LEU A 165 6.53 -1.23 17.27
CA LEU A 165 7.39 -2.07 18.14
C LEU A 165 6.73 -3.40 18.56
N ASN A 166 5.42 -3.51 18.37
CA ASN A 166 4.67 -4.73 18.60
C ASN A 166 4.97 -5.82 17.53
N LEU A 167 5.50 -5.45 16.36
CA LEU A 167 5.73 -6.38 15.25
C LEU A 167 7.03 -7.15 15.40
N LYS A 168 6.95 -8.36 15.93
CA LYS A 168 8.09 -9.26 16.17
C LYS A 168 8.10 -10.46 15.24
N LYS A 169 7.10 -10.59 14.37
CA LYS A 169 6.97 -11.67 13.40
C LYS A 169 6.71 -11.11 12.01
N CYS A 170 7.18 -11.82 10.99
CA CYS A 170 6.85 -11.56 9.60
C CYS A 170 6.01 -12.73 9.08
N TYR A 171 4.73 -12.48 8.84
CA TYR A 171 3.77 -13.49 8.37
C TYR A 171 4.19 -14.06 7.01
N THR A 172 4.59 -13.23 6.08
CA THR A 172 4.91 -13.65 4.70
C THR A 172 6.00 -14.72 4.63
N VAL A 173 6.98 -14.65 5.51
CA VAL A 173 8.09 -15.62 5.56
C VAL A 173 8.02 -16.57 6.76
N GLN A 174 6.99 -16.44 7.60
CA GLN A 174 6.75 -17.27 8.81
C GLN A 174 7.98 -17.32 9.75
N LYS A 175 8.56 -16.14 10.04
CA LYS A 175 9.77 -16.01 10.86
C LYS A 175 9.62 -14.90 11.90
N GLU A 176 10.32 -15.09 13.02
CA GLU A 176 10.59 -14.01 13.97
C GLU A 176 11.43 -12.91 13.26
N GLN A 177 11.12 -11.65 13.55
CA GLN A 177 11.88 -10.51 13.06
C GLN A 177 12.34 -9.65 14.23
N PRO A 178 13.66 -9.44 14.37
CA PRO A 178 14.19 -8.53 15.38
C PRO A 178 13.77 -7.08 15.02
N LEU A 179 13.58 -6.28 16.05
CA LEU A 179 13.40 -4.85 15.86
C LEU A 179 14.68 -4.23 15.25
N PRO A 180 14.55 -3.25 14.36
CA PRO A 180 15.70 -2.53 13.82
C PRO A 180 16.33 -1.66 14.90
N GLY A 181 17.57 -1.21 14.66
CA GLY A 181 18.17 -0.16 15.46
C GLY A 181 17.35 1.14 15.35
N LEU A 182 16.77 1.57 16.48
CA LEU A 182 16.01 2.81 16.53
C LEU A 182 16.94 4.00 16.61
N MET A 183 16.53 5.11 16.01
CA MET A 183 17.28 6.37 16.00
C MET A 183 16.58 7.37 16.93
N ALA A 184 17.25 7.74 18.00
CA ALA A 184 16.79 8.78 18.91
C ALA A 184 17.04 10.18 18.32
N ASP A 185 16.28 11.17 18.74
CA ASP A 185 16.48 12.60 18.48
C ASP A 185 16.52 13.01 17.01
N VAL A 186 15.92 12.19 16.12
CA VAL A 186 15.82 12.51 14.68
C VAL A 186 14.59 13.38 14.40
N ILE A 187 13.53 13.19 15.18
CA ILE A 187 12.27 13.95 15.12
C ILE A 187 11.87 14.38 16.51
N ASP A 188 11.24 15.54 16.62
CA ASP A 188 10.67 16.03 17.88
C ASP A 188 9.24 15.49 18.07
N ASP A 189 9.13 14.17 18.23
CA ASP A 189 7.86 13.48 18.44
C ASP A 189 8.11 12.16 19.21
N LYS A 190 7.71 12.14 20.48
CA LYS A 190 8.00 11.04 21.41
C LYS A 190 7.13 9.79 21.17
N ASP A 191 6.01 9.96 20.47
CA ASP A 191 5.07 8.85 20.19
C ASP A 191 5.44 8.08 18.92
N LYS A 192 6.54 8.46 18.27
CA LYS A 192 6.97 7.87 17.03
C LYS A 192 8.38 7.30 17.11
N ILE A 193 8.58 6.25 16.35
CA ILE A 193 9.86 5.57 16.18
C ILE A 193 10.44 5.88 14.80
N VAL A 194 11.77 5.96 14.74
CA VAL A 194 12.53 6.18 13.51
C VAL A 194 13.58 5.11 13.35
N TRP A 195 13.74 4.58 12.15
CA TRP A 195 14.78 3.59 11.83
C TRP A 195 15.26 3.74 10.38
N LYS A 196 16.33 3.04 10.06
CA LYS A 196 16.85 2.92 8.68
C LYS A 196 16.32 1.64 8.04
N TRP A 197 15.62 1.75 6.93
CA TRP A 197 15.10 0.59 6.20
C TRP A 197 16.20 -0.39 5.78
N ASN A 198 17.39 0.09 5.41
CA ASN A 198 18.52 -0.75 5.01
C ASN A 198 19.21 -1.49 6.18
N GLN A 199 18.79 -1.25 7.41
CA GLN A 199 19.29 -1.92 8.62
C GLN A 199 18.23 -2.85 9.24
N GLY A 200 17.02 -2.87 8.71
CA GLY A 200 15.98 -3.78 9.09
C GLY A 200 16.08 -5.14 8.38
N VAL A 201 15.20 -6.05 8.80
CA VAL A 201 14.98 -7.33 8.14
C VAL A 201 13.49 -7.52 7.88
N TYR A 202 13.13 -8.30 6.87
CA TYR A 202 11.74 -8.61 6.47
C TYR A 202 10.88 -7.34 6.35
N ASP A 203 9.78 -7.20 7.10
CA ASP A 203 8.90 -6.03 7.05
C ASP A 203 9.65 -4.73 7.38
N TRP A 204 10.60 -4.78 8.35
CA TRP A 204 11.44 -3.63 8.73
C TRP A 204 12.44 -3.18 7.65
N SER A 205 12.60 -3.95 6.57
CA SER A 205 13.41 -3.61 5.41
C SER A 205 12.61 -3.47 4.12
N TYR A 206 11.29 -3.26 4.21
CA TYR A 206 10.37 -3.21 3.07
C TYR A 206 9.75 -1.81 2.89
N PRO A 207 10.54 -0.84 2.36
CA PRO A 207 10.14 0.58 2.32
C PRO A 207 9.05 0.88 1.30
N VAL A 208 8.85 0.03 0.30
CA VAL A 208 7.88 0.28 -0.79
C VAL A 208 6.77 -0.76 -0.71
N SER A 209 5.71 -0.44 0.03
CA SER A 209 4.53 -1.28 0.22
C SER A 209 3.26 -0.51 -0.09
N LEU A 210 2.22 -1.21 -0.52
CA LEU A 210 0.88 -0.67 -0.74
C LEU A 210 0.00 -0.70 0.53
N ASP A 211 0.57 -1.07 1.68
CA ASP A 211 -0.13 -1.19 2.95
C ASP A 211 0.16 0.00 3.88
N GLY A 212 -0.38 1.17 3.56
CA GLY A 212 -0.33 2.33 4.45
C GLY A 212 1.02 3.05 4.55
N HIS A 213 1.87 2.96 3.52
CA HIS A 213 3.06 3.79 3.38
C HIS A 213 2.74 5.07 2.64
N PHE A 214 3.29 6.20 3.10
CA PHE A 214 3.09 7.51 2.48
C PHE A 214 4.23 7.84 1.52
N PHE A 215 3.86 8.26 0.32
CA PHE A 215 4.77 8.60 -0.76
C PHE A 215 4.48 10.00 -1.31
N SER A 216 5.45 10.61 -1.98
CA SER A 216 5.18 11.72 -2.89
C SER A 216 4.31 11.20 -4.04
N THR A 217 3.19 11.86 -4.31
CA THR A 217 2.29 11.50 -5.41
C THR A 217 3.01 11.52 -6.75
N GLN A 218 3.83 12.53 -6.99
CA GLN A 218 4.60 12.66 -8.22
C GLN A 218 5.62 11.53 -8.38
N GLU A 219 6.38 11.24 -7.32
CA GLU A 219 7.42 10.21 -7.36
C GLU A 219 6.84 8.82 -7.60
N ILE A 220 5.79 8.44 -6.83
CA ILE A 220 5.18 7.12 -6.98
C ILE A 220 4.48 6.96 -8.34
N THR A 221 3.87 8.02 -8.87
CA THR A 221 3.28 8.02 -10.21
C THR A 221 4.36 7.78 -11.28
N THR A 222 5.48 8.49 -11.19
CA THR A 222 6.62 8.28 -12.11
C THR A 222 7.15 6.85 -12.04
N MET A 223 7.26 6.28 -10.84
CA MET A 223 7.67 4.88 -10.67
C MET A 223 6.70 3.93 -11.37
N MET A 224 5.40 4.10 -11.16
CA MET A 224 4.38 3.24 -11.76
C MET A 224 4.31 3.36 -13.28
N GLN A 225 4.58 4.54 -13.84
CA GLN A 225 4.70 4.74 -15.30
C GLN A 225 5.84 3.91 -15.91
N LEU A 226 6.93 3.69 -15.18
CA LEU A 226 8.10 2.90 -15.62
C LEU A 226 7.94 1.39 -15.43
N LEU A 227 6.85 0.94 -14.81
CA LEU A 227 6.63 -0.47 -14.46
C LEU A 227 5.53 -1.08 -15.32
N ASP A 228 5.62 -2.40 -15.50
CA ASP A 228 4.59 -3.22 -16.10
C ASP A 228 3.94 -4.11 -15.03
N PHE A 229 2.62 -3.97 -14.87
CA PHE A 229 1.85 -4.68 -13.86
C PHE A 229 0.37 -4.81 -14.28
N SER A 230 -0.31 -5.82 -13.76
CA SER A 230 -1.69 -6.14 -14.12
C SER A 230 -2.66 -6.23 -12.92
N ALA A 231 -2.12 -6.16 -11.69
CA ALA A 231 -2.89 -6.29 -10.45
C ALA A 231 -2.10 -5.64 -9.29
N PRO A 232 -2.73 -5.35 -8.14
CA PRO A 232 -2.03 -4.80 -6.98
C PRO A 232 -0.82 -5.62 -6.53
N ASN A 233 -0.90 -6.96 -6.52
CA ASN A 233 0.22 -7.81 -6.13
C ASN A 233 1.38 -7.73 -7.12
N THR A 234 1.10 -7.74 -8.43
CA THR A 234 2.16 -7.59 -9.44
C THR A 234 2.75 -6.19 -9.40
N LEU A 235 1.95 -5.16 -9.08
CA LEU A 235 2.44 -3.81 -8.86
C LEU A 235 3.42 -3.78 -7.68
N GLU A 236 3.06 -4.34 -6.52
CA GLU A 236 3.92 -4.33 -5.35
C GLU A 236 5.24 -5.07 -5.61
N ASP A 237 5.20 -6.21 -6.30
CA ASP A 237 6.42 -6.93 -6.74
C ASP A 237 7.29 -6.06 -7.65
N GLN A 238 6.70 -5.38 -8.62
CA GLN A 238 7.45 -4.52 -9.54
C GLN A 238 8.02 -3.28 -8.83
N LEU A 239 7.31 -2.71 -7.87
CA LEU A 239 7.80 -1.58 -7.07
C LEU A 239 9.08 -1.92 -6.30
N GLN A 240 9.34 -3.21 -5.98
CA GLN A 240 10.58 -3.63 -5.33
C GLN A 240 11.84 -3.38 -6.16
N LYS A 241 11.72 -3.14 -7.48
CA LYS A 241 12.84 -2.66 -8.30
C LYS A 241 13.41 -1.33 -7.80
N PHE A 242 12.57 -0.53 -7.15
CA PHE A 242 12.96 0.75 -6.55
C PHE A 242 13.39 0.64 -5.08
N ARG A 243 13.29 -0.54 -4.45
CA ARG A 243 13.61 -0.74 -3.04
C ARG A 243 14.97 -0.15 -2.65
N ARG A 244 15.98 -0.28 -3.51
CA ARG A 244 17.32 0.23 -3.27
C ARG A 244 17.36 1.76 -3.08
N PHE A 245 16.52 2.49 -3.80
CA PHE A 245 16.42 3.95 -3.67
C PHE A 245 15.79 4.38 -2.36
N PHE A 246 14.71 3.70 -2.00
CA PHE A 246 13.94 4.01 -0.82
C PHE A 246 14.57 3.52 0.47
N SER A 247 15.42 2.49 0.41
CA SER A 247 16.04 1.88 1.60
C SER A 247 17.02 2.81 2.34
N PHE A 248 17.46 3.91 1.73
CA PHE A 248 18.29 4.91 2.38
C PHE A 248 17.48 5.99 3.12
N ARG A 249 16.18 6.07 2.88
CA ARG A 249 15.28 6.92 3.65
C ARG A 249 15.05 6.33 5.04
N LEU A 250 14.47 7.13 5.91
CA LEU A 250 14.12 6.71 7.26
C LEU A 250 12.67 6.24 7.29
N GLY A 251 12.41 5.14 7.98
CA GLY A 251 11.06 4.74 8.35
C GLY A 251 10.60 5.58 9.53
N VAL A 252 9.32 5.98 9.53
CA VAL A 252 8.65 6.64 10.65
C VAL A 252 7.34 5.92 10.90
N ALA A 253 7.11 5.51 12.14
CA ALA A 253 5.86 4.89 12.57
C ALA A 253 5.52 5.32 14.00
N TYR A 254 4.29 5.08 14.43
CA TYR A 254 3.96 5.11 15.84
C TYR A 254 4.64 3.94 16.57
N GLU A 255 4.80 4.04 17.90
CA GLU A 255 5.31 2.92 18.69
C GLU A 255 4.45 1.66 18.55
N LYS A 256 3.14 1.82 18.37
CA LYS A 256 2.21 0.74 18.07
C LYS A 256 1.63 0.90 16.68
N SER A 257 1.62 -0.18 15.89
CA SER A 257 1.02 -0.19 14.54
C SER A 257 -0.44 0.28 14.59
N ARG A 258 -0.85 1.09 13.61
CA ARG A 258 -2.22 1.64 13.52
C ARG A 258 -3.16 0.72 12.77
N THR A 259 -2.60 -0.16 11.96
CA THR A 259 -3.36 -1.06 11.11
C THR A 259 -2.86 -2.50 11.25
N VAL A 260 -3.74 -3.42 10.92
CA VAL A 260 -3.42 -4.83 10.69
C VAL A 260 -4.06 -5.27 9.38
N ASN A 261 -3.32 -6.01 8.57
CA ASN A 261 -3.87 -6.69 7.40
C ASN A 261 -4.32 -8.10 7.82
N ILE A 262 -5.57 -8.47 7.51
CA ILE A 262 -6.14 -9.78 7.84
C ILE A 262 -6.28 -10.61 6.56
N PRO A 263 -5.29 -11.42 6.19
CA PRO A 263 -5.26 -12.18 4.95
C PRO A 263 -6.20 -13.40 5.02
N CYS A 264 -7.52 -13.18 5.10
CA CYS A 264 -8.49 -14.24 5.30
C CYS A 264 -8.75 -15.10 4.05
N ASN A 265 -8.49 -14.59 2.85
CA ASN A 265 -8.62 -15.32 1.60
C ASN A 265 -7.71 -14.79 0.51
N LYS A 266 -7.63 -15.51 -0.60
CA LYS A 266 -6.92 -15.12 -1.81
C LYS A 266 -7.92 -14.99 -2.96
N VAL A 267 -7.96 -13.82 -3.58
CA VAL A 267 -8.82 -13.52 -4.76
C VAL A 267 -8.01 -13.35 -6.05
N GLN A 268 -6.70 -13.51 -5.97
CA GLN A 268 -5.76 -13.39 -7.09
C GLN A 268 -4.99 -14.70 -7.25
N GLU A 269 -4.62 -15.04 -8.48
CA GLU A 269 -3.93 -16.30 -8.80
C GLU A 269 -2.44 -16.12 -9.13
N GLU A 270 -2.01 -14.85 -9.31
CA GLU A 270 -0.70 -14.50 -9.84
C GLU A 270 0.46 -14.87 -8.89
N ASN A 271 0.26 -14.77 -7.58
CA ASN A 271 1.30 -15.03 -6.57
C ASN A 271 0.90 -16.10 -5.55
N LYS A 272 1.88 -16.89 -5.09
CA LYS A 272 1.70 -17.87 -3.99
C LYS A 272 1.81 -17.20 -2.62
N ASN A 273 0.87 -16.31 -2.30
CA ASN A 273 0.83 -15.68 -0.98
C ASN A 273 0.15 -16.60 0.05
N LEU A 274 0.64 -16.55 1.29
CA LEU A 274 -0.05 -17.15 2.42
C LEU A 274 -1.37 -16.40 2.67
N CYS A 275 -2.43 -17.12 2.92
CA CYS A 275 -3.74 -16.56 3.27
C CYS A 275 -4.55 -17.58 4.08
N GLY A 276 -5.53 -17.10 4.83
CA GLY A 276 -6.52 -17.94 5.50
C GLY A 276 -7.44 -18.68 4.52
N ASN A 277 -8.26 -19.57 5.04
CA ASN A 277 -9.10 -20.48 4.28
C ASN A 277 -10.56 -20.04 4.14
N ILE A 278 -10.89 -18.78 4.42
CA ILE A 278 -12.28 -18.29 4.32
C ILE A 278 -12.54 -17.89 2.87
N HIS A 279 -13.38 -18.69 2.18
CA HIS A 279 -13.66 -18.43 0.75
C HIS A 279 -14.42 -17.11 0.55
N GLN A 280 -14.11 -16.38 -0.51
CA GLN A 280 -14.75 -15.11 -0.84
C GLN A 280 -16.28 -15.21 -0.98
N ASP A 281 -16.80 -16.33 -1.53
CA ASP A 281 -18.23 -16.54 -1.70
C ASP A 281 -18.95 -16.73 -0.35
N PHE A 282 -18.28 -17.34 0.64
CA PHE A 282 -18.81 -17.41 2.00
C PHE A 282 -18.96 -16.02 2.61
N LEU A 283 -17.97 -15.15 2.44
CA LEU A 283 -18.05 -13.77 2.92
C LEU A 283 -19.12 -12.97 2.18
N LEU A 284 -19.29 -13.19 0.88
CA LEU A 284 -20.39 -12.62 0.11
C LEU A 284 -21.75 -13.10 0.62
N GLU A 285 -21.90 -14.39 0.93
CA GLU A 285 -23.13 -14.94 1.52
C GLU A 285 -23.44 -14.30 2.88
N GLN A 286 -22.43 -14.09 3.75
CA GLN A 286 -22.65 -13.37 5.01
C GLN A 286 -23.12 -11.93 4.76
N TRP A 287 -22.50 -11.23 3.81
CA TRP A 287 -22.93 -9.89 3.42
C TRP A 287 -24.38 -9.85 2.96
N GLN A 288 -24.79 -10.77 2.08
CA GLN A 288 -26.17 -10.89 1.57
C GLN A 288 -27.18 -11.21 2.68
N LYS A 289 -26.78 -11.95 3.70
CA LYS A 289 -27.58 -12.24 4.92
C LYS A 289 -27.68 -11.04 5.86
N GLY A 290 -27.06 -9.90 5.54
CA GLY A 290 -27.06 -8.70 6.38
C GLY A 290 -26.07 -8.74 7.54
N TYR A 291 -24.98 -9.50 7.43
CA TYR A 291 -23.90 -9.52 8.40
C TYR A 291 -22.74 -8.66 7.96
N GLN A 292 -21.98 -8.19 8.92
CA GLN A 292 -20.67 -7.55 8.77
C GLN A 292 -19.64 -8.22 9.71
N MET A 293 -18.36 -7.93 9.49
CA MET A 293 -17.31 -8.32 10.44
C MET A 293 -17.50 -7.58 11.76
N ASP A 294 -17.30 -8.24 12.90
CA ASP A 294 -17.18 -7.57 14.20
C ASP A 294 -15.77 -6.97 14.35
N PHE A 295 -15.52 -5.92 13.59
CA PHE A 295 -14.23 -5.22 13.62
C PHE A 295 -14.00 -4.45 14.94
N LYS A 296 -15.06 -4.10 15.68
CA LYS A 296 -14.93 -3.35 16.94
C LYS A 296 -14.27 -4.18 18.04
N SER A 297 -14.43 -5.50 18.00
CA SER A 297 -13.72 -6.41 18.91
C SER A 297 -12.20 -6.40 18.71
N LEU A 298 -11.73 -5.88 17.55
CA LEU A 298 -10.33 -5.77 17.21
C LEU A 298 -9.71 -4.40 17.55
N TYR A 299 -10.50 -3.46 18.05
CA TYR A 299 -9.95 -2.17 18.48
C TYR A 299 -9.02 -2.33 19.68
N GLY A 300 -7.84 -1.76 19.58
CA GLY A 300 -6.78 -1.94 20.57
C GLY A 300 -6.04 -3.28 20.47
N PHE A 301 -6.35 -4.14 19.50
CA PHE A 301 -5.68 -5.41 19.30
C PHE A 301 -4.16 -5.23 19.13
N MET A 302 -3.39 -6.10 19.80
CA MET A 302 -1.92 -6.08 19.73
C MET A 302 -1.47 -7.15 18.74
N ASN A 303 -1.37 -6.77 17.46
CA ASN A 303 -0.85 -7.66 16.44
C ASN A 303 0.67 -7.85 16.59
N GLU A 304 1.17 -9.05 16.30
CA GLU A 304 2.60 -9.38 16.33
C GLU A 304 3.25 -9.31 14.93
N SER A 305 2.43 -9.20 13.89
CA SER A 305 2.86 -9.09 12.49
C SER A 305 2.00 -8.07 11.76
N ALA A 306 2.53 -7.45 10.72
CA ALA A 306 1.79 -6.51 9.86
C ALA A 306 0.61 -7.21 9.15
N HIS A 307 0.83 -8.46 8.71
CA HIS A 307 -0.22 -9.37 8.27
C HIS A 307 -0.43 -10.42 9.34
N GLN A 308 -1.66 -10.65 9.74
CA GLN A 308 -1.96 -11.66 10.75
C GLN A 308 -3.33 -12.26 10.52
N GLU A 309 -3.42 -13.59 10.45
CA GLU A 309 -4.70 -14.28 10.49
C GLU A 309 -5.32 -14.11 11.88
N ILE A 310 -6.47 -13.46 11.93
CA ILE A 310 -7.19 -13.17 13.16
C ILE A 310 -8.60 -13.74 13.00
N PRO A 311 -9.04 -14.65 13.89
CA PRO A 311 -10.44 -15.05 13.93
C PRO A 311 -11.33 -13.83 14.19
N PHE A 312 -12.42 -13.71 13.48
CA PHE A 312 -13.40 -12.66 13.69
C PHE A 312 -14.82 -13.23 13.60
N ASP A 313 -15.72 -12.63 14.34
CA ASP A 313 -17.12 -12.98 14.34
C ASP A 313 -17.91 -12.11 13.35
N PHE A 314 -19.13 -12.54 13.06
CA PHE A 314 -20.09 -11.82 12.24
C PHE A 314 -21.21 -11.28 13.11
N ILE A 315 -21.51 -10.01 12.97
CA ILE A 315 -22.63 -9.33 13.63
C ILE A 315 -23.61 -8.79 12.61
N LYS A 316 -24.86 -8.58 13.00
CA LYS A 316 -25.85 -7.91 12.11
C LYS A 316 -25.47 -6.46 11.84
N ARG A 317 -25.63 -6.04 10.58
CA ARG A 317 -25.50 -4.64 10.17
C ARG A 317 -26.67 -3.81 10.66
#